data_3f0ca3831e88cf3d3a361846b82ace62
#
_entry.id   3f0ca3831e88cf3d3a361846b82ace62
#
_cell.length_a   1.000
_cell.length_b   1.000
_cell.length_c   1.000
_cell.angle_alpha   90.00
_cell.angle_beta   90.00
_cell.angle_gamma   90.00
#
_symmetry.space_group_name_H-M   'P 1'
#
loop_
_entity.id
_entity.type
_entity.pdbx_description
1 polymer ?
#
loop_
_entity_poly.entity_id
_entity_poly.type
_entity_poly.pdbx_seq_one_letter_code
_entity_poly.pdbx_strand_id
1 'polypeptide(L)'
;MPLYVVPRTRAWLSEEEVAAATECLPAVNATLSEEIRWIRSYIVEEGDGTFSAYCVYEATGPEVLRRHADALGLPTDAIKPVWSTIVKAADPASVAA
;
A
#
# COMPACT_ATOMS: atom_id res chain seq x y z
N MET A 1 1.34 -10.92 13.93
CA MET A 1 1.42 -11.17 12.47
C MET A 1 2.68 -10.52 11.93
N PRO A 2 3.39 -11.16 11.01
CA PRO A 2 4.55 -10.53 10.39
C PRO A 2 4.18 -9.32 9.54
N LEU A 3 5.17 -8.41 9.37
CA LEU A 3 5.03 -7.24 8.52
C LEU A 3 5.55 -7.54 7.12
N TYR A 4 4.93 -6.92 6.13
CA TYR A 4 5.33 -7.02 4.73
C TYR A 4 5.35 -5.64 4.10
N VAL A 5 6.31 -5.41 3.20
CA VAL A 5 6.33 -4.24 2.33
C VAL A 5 5.97 -4.70 0.92
N VAL A 6 5.01 -4.02 0.32
CA VAL A 6 4.51 -4.35 -1.02
C VAL A 6 4.71 -3.15 -1.94
N PRO A 7 5.77 -3.14 -2.76
CA PRO A 7 5.97 -2.11 -3.77
C PRO A 7 4.94 -2.28 -4.90
N ARG A 8 4.41 -1.15 -5.38
CA ARG A 8 3.46 -1.10 -6.49
C ARG A 8 3.92 -0.01 -7.45
N THR A 9 4.80 -0.37 -8.37
CA THR A 9 5.40 0.58 -9.31
C THR A 9 4.36 1.06 -10.31
N ARG A 10 4.26 2.38 -10.45
CA ARG A 10 3.33 3.03 -11.37
C ARG A 10 1.90 2.51 -11.25
N ALA A 11 1.42 2.41 -10.02
CA ALA A 11 0.07 1.96 -9.73
C ALA A 11 -0.98 2.91 -10.31
N TRP A 12 -0.64 4.19 -10.43
CA TRP A 12 -1.54 5.21 -10.97
C TRP A 12 -0.81 6.06 -12.00
N LEU A 13 -1.53 6.43 -13.07
CA LEU A 13 -0.98 7.16 -14.20
C LEU A 13 -1.21 8.66 -14.09
N SER A 14 -1.95 9.12 -13.10
CA SER A 14 -2.29 10.53 -12.92
C SER A 14 -2.66 10.83 -11.49
N GLU A 15 -2.65 12.10 -11.16
CA GLU A 15 -3.09 12.60 -9.85
C GLU A 15 -4.57 12.31 -9.61
N GLU A 16 -5.38 12.38 -10.65
CA GLU A 16 -6.81 12.08 -10.59
C GLU A 16 -7.06 10.62 -10.21
N GLU A 17 -6.25 9.70 -10.73
CA GLU A 17 -6.35 8.29 -10.38
C GLU A 17 -6.01 8.05 -8.91
N VAL A 18 -4.99 8.75 -8.38
CA VAL A 18 -4.64 8.68 -6.96
C VAL A 18 -5.78 9.20 -6.10
N ALA A 19 -6.38 10.31 -6.49
CA ALA A 19 -7.51 10.88 -5.76
C ALA A 19 -8.71 9.93 -5.74
N ALA A 20 -9.02 9.33 -6.87
CA ALA A 20 -10.11 8.35 -6.97
C ALA A 20 -9.84 7.12 -6.09
N ALA A 21 -8.60 6.62 -6.07
CA ALA A 21 -8.21 5.51 -5.21
C ALA A 21 -8.36 5.88 -3.74
N THR A 22 -7.99 7.10 -3.37
CA THR A 22 -8.12 7.60 -1.99
C THR A 22 -9.59 7.64 -1.55
N GLU A 23 -10.49 8.04 -2.43
CA GLU A 23 -11.92 8.05 -2.13
C GLU A 23 -12.48 6.65 -1.90
N CYS A 24 -11.85 5.63 -2.46
CA CYS A 24 -12.27 4.23 -2.30
C CYS A 24 -11.74 3.57 -1.02
N LEU A 25 -10.85 4.23 -0.27
CA LEU A 25 -10.22 3.64 0.92
C LEU A 25 -11.22 3.08 1.96
N PRO A 26 -12.32 3.77 2.30
CA PRO A 26 -13.27 3.20 3.25
C PRO A 26 -13.84 1.87 2.78
N ALA A 27 -14.16 1.76 1.49
CA ALA A 27 -14.68 0.52 0.91
C ALA A 27 -13.62 -0.59 0.91
N VAL A 28 -12.37 -0.24 0.58
CA VAL A 28 -11.25 -1.19 0.61
C VAL A 28 -11.02 -1.69 2.03
N ASN A 29 -10.99 -0.79 3.00
CA ASN A 29 -10.81 -1.17 4.40
C ASN A 29 -11.92 -2.12 4.89
N ALA A 30 -13.14 -1.93 4.41
CA ALA A 30 -14.26 -2.80 4.75
C ALA A 30 -14.11 -4.22 4.21
N THR A 31 -13.27 -4.41 3.18
CA THR A 31 -13.02 -5.74 2.58
C THR A 31 -11.84 -6.47 3.21
N LEU A 32 -11.07 -5.81 4.07
CA LEU A 32 -9.93 -6.44 4.72
C LEU A 32 -10.42 -7.49 5.72
N SER A 33 -9.82 -8.67 5.64
CA SER A 33 -10.10 -9.75 6.58
C SER A 33 -9.30 -9.55 7.87
N GLU A 34 -9.60 -10.37 8.88
CA GLU A 34 -8.82 -10.40 10.11
C GLU A 34 -7.38 -10.86 9.89
N GLU A 35 -7.08 -11.43 8.73
CA GLU A 35 -5.75 -11.89 8.36
C GLU A 35 -4.85 -10.78 7.83
N ILE A 36 -5.40 -9.59 7.54
CA ILE A 36 -4.65 -8.45 6.99
C ILE A 36 -4.96 -7.20 7.80
N ARG A 37 -3.91 -6.48 8.16
CA ARG A 37 -4.03 -5.13 8.73
C ARG A 37 -3.18 -4.19 7.89
N TRP A 38 -3.81 -3.18 7.29
CA TRP A 38 -3.11 -2.16 6.51
C TRP A 38 -2.55 -1.12 7.47
N ILE A 39 -1.23 -0.96 7.51
CA ILE A 39 -0.56 -0.06 8.44
C ILE A 39 -0.41 1.32 7.83
N ARG A 40 0.17 1.41 6.63
CA ARG A 40 0.39 2.68 5.92
C ARG A 40 0.78 2.44 4.48
N SER A 41 0.68 3.50 3.69
CA SER A 41 1.20 3.50 2.32
C SER A 41 1.88 4.84 2.06
N TYR A 42 3.03 4.79 1.41
CA TYR A 42 3.70 5.97 0.89
C TYR A 42 3.41 6.06 -0.59
N ILE A 43 2.85 7.20 -1.02
CA ILE A 43 2.59 7.47 -2.43
C ILE A 43 3.70 8.38 -2.92
N VAL A 44 4.40 7.93 -3.96
CA VAL A 44 5.58 8.60 -4.48
C VAL A 44 5.31 9.04 -5.91
N GLU A 45 5.61 10.31 -6.21
CA GLU A 45 5.57 10.81 -7.59
C GLU A 45 6.86 10.41 -8.30
N GLU A 46 6.73 9.80 -9.48
CA GLU A 46 7.87 9.28 -10.24
C GLU A 46 8.57 10.32 -11.09
N GLY A 47 8.03 11.54 -11.18
CA GLY A 47 8.63 12.62 -11.97
C GLY A 47 8.14 12.66 -13.42
N ASP A 48 7.40 11.67 -13.87
CA ASP A 48 6.82 11.60 -15.22
C ASP A 48 5.29 11.72 -15.20
N GLY A 49 4.73 12.12 -14.06
CA GLY A 49 3.28 12.23 -13.88
C GLY A 49 2.61 10.95 -13.39
N THR A 50 3.36 9.87 -13.24
CA THR A 50 2.86 8.63 -12.67
C THR A 50 3.19 8.54 -11.19
N PHE A 51 2.49 7.66 -10.47
CA PHE A 51 2.63 7.50 -9.04
C PHE A 51 2.80 6.04 -8.67
N SER A 52 3.69 5.78 -7.73
CA SER A 52 3.92 4.45 -7.16
C SER A 52 3.51 4.43 -5.71
N ALA A 53 3.27 3.24 -5.17
CA ALA A 53 2.97 3.07 -3.75
C ALA A 53 3.93 2.08 -3.12
N TYR A 54 4.24 2.33 -1.85
CA TYR A 54 4.95 1.39 -0.99
C TYR A 54 4.05 1.13 0.20
N CYS A 55 3.37 -0.01 0.17
CA CYS A 55 2.36 -0.35 1.16
C CYS A 55 2.93 -1.26 2.24
N VAL A 56 2.57 -0.98 3.49
CA VAL A 56 3.01 -1.77 4.64
C VAL A 56 1.80 -2.43 5.26
N TYR A 57 1.85 -3.75 5.39
CA TYR A 57 0.78 -4.55 5.98
C TYR A 57 1.31 -5.48 7.06
N GLU A 58 0.48 -5.76 8.06
CA GLU A 58 0.58 -6.99 8.83
C GLU A 58 -0.32 -8.02 8.16
N ALA A 59 0.15 -9.25 8.04
CA ALA A 59 -0.66 -10.32 7.46
C ALA A 59 -0.20 -11.67 8.00
N THR A 60 -1.09 -12.66 7.95
CA THR A 60 -0.79 -14.02 8.39
C THR A 60 0.20 -14.72 7.46
N GLY A 61 0.29 -14.27 6.22
CA GLY A 61 1.24 -14.78 5.25
C GLY A 61 1.18 -14.00 3.93
N PRO A 62 2.14 -14.21 3.02
CA PRO A 62 2.18 -13.47 1.76
C PRO A 62 1.02 -13.82 0.82
N GLU A 63 0.45 -15.02 0.94
CA GLU A 63 -0.62 -15.46 0.06
C GLU A 63 -1.90 -14.67 0.25
N VAL A 64 -2.18 -14.26 1.48
CA VAL A 64 -3.34 -13.43 1.81
C VAL A 64 -3.21 -12.07 1.13
N LEU A 65 -2.00 -11.50 1.15
CA LEU A 65 -1.70 -10.23 0.48
C LEU A 65 -1.79 -10.36 -1.04
N ARG A 66 -1.38 -11.49 -1.59
CA ARG A 66 -1.47 -11.73 -3.02
C ARG A 66 -2.93 -11.79 -3.48
N ARG A 67 -3.78 -12.48 -2.74
CA ARG A 67 -5.22 -12.53 -3.02
C ARG A 67 -5.86 -11.15 -2.91
N HIS A 68 -5.45 -10.36 -1.92
CA HIS A 68 -5.93 -8.99 -1.73
C HIS A 68 -5.54 -8.10 -2.92
N ALA A 69 -4.29 -8.18 -3.37
CA ALA A 69 -3.81 -7.43 -4.52
C ALA A 69 -4.56 -7.80 -5.79
N ASP A 70 -4.81 -9.08 -6.02
CA ASP A 70 -5.57 -9.55 -7.17
C ASP A 70 -7.00 -8.99 -7.16
N ALA A 71 -7.63 -8.97 -5.99
CA ALA A 71 -8.97 -8.42 -5.84
C ALA A 71 -9.04 -6.92 -6.13
N LEU A 72 -7.98 -6.19 -5.81
CA LEU A 72 -7.89 -4.74 -6.06
C LEU A 72 -7.48 -4.43 -7.50
N GLY A 73 -6.89 -5.38 -8.20
CA GLY A 73 -6.36 -5.16 -9.56
C GLY A 73 -5.17 -4.22 -9.60
N LEU A 74 -4.47 -4.02 -8.49
CA LEU A 74 -3.29 -3.17 -8.43
C LEU A 74 -2.03 -3.96 -8.76
N PRO A 75 -1.03 -3.34 -9.41
CA PRO A 75 0.24 -3.99 -9.62
C PRO A 75 0.90 -4.33 -8.29
N THR A 76 1.54 -5.48 -8.24
CA THR A 76 2.27 -5.94 -7.07
C THR A 76 3.60 -6.49 -7.54
N ASP A 77 4.66 -5.69 -7.36
CA ASP A 77 6.00 -6.07 -7.83
C ASP A 77 6.58 -7.21 -6.99
N ALA A 78 6.33 -7.14 -5.69
CA ALA A 78 6.82 -8.13 -4.74
C ALA A 78 6.04 -8.04 -3.43
N ILE A 79 6.12 -9.07 -2.63
CA ILE A 79 5.63 -9.08 -1.25
C ILE A 79 6.84 -9.45 -0.40
N LYS A 80 7.44 -8.46 0.26
CA LYS A 80 8.70 -8.63 0.96
C LYS A 80 8.48 -8.66 2.47
N PRO A 81 8.88 -9.74 3.14
CA PRO A 81 8.80 -9.77 4.60
C PRO A 81 9.79 -8.76 5.20
N VAL A 82 9.32 -8.04 6.21
CA VAL A 82 10.16 -7.10 6.94
C VAL A 82 10.99 -7.90 7.95
N TRP A 83 12.31 -7.78 7.85
CA TRP A 83 13.22 -8.46 8.77
C TRP A 83 13.39 -7.70 10.08
N SER A 84 13.49 -6.37 10.01
CA SER A 84 13.70 -5.53 11.17
C SER A 84 13.15 -4.13 10.91
N THR A 85 12.71 -3.46 11.96
CA THR A 85 12.17 -2.11 11.87
C THR A 85 12.96 -1.18 12.78
N ILE A 86 13.43 -0.06 12.21
CA ILE A 86 14.09 1.00 12.99
C ILE A 86 13.20 2.22 12.91
N VAL A 87 12.72 2.68 14.07
CA VAL A 87 11.87 3.87 14.15
C VAL A 87 12.64 4.96 14.89
N LYS A 88 12.91 6.05 14.19
CA LYS A 88 13.61 7.21 14.75
C LYS A 88 12.64 8.32 15.14
N ALA A 89 11.55 8.43 14.43
CA ALA A 89 10.49 9.41 14.70
C ALA A 89 9.21 8.94 14.02
N ALA A 90 8.08 9.47 14.48
CA ALA A 90 6.80 9.22 13.81
C ALA A 90 6.79 9.87 12.42
N ASP A 91 5.98 9.32 11.51
CA ASP A 91 5.79 9.95 10.21
C ASP A 91 5.24 11.36 10.38
N PRO A 92 5.65 12.31 9.54
CA PRO A 92 5.02 13.63 9.55
C PRO A 92 3.56 13.52 9.16
N ALA A 93 2.79 14.55 9.50
CA ALA A 93 1.40 14.61 9.06
C ALA A 93 1.33 14.51 7.55
N SER A 94 0.32 13.78 7.04
CA SER A 94 0.14 13.63 5.61
C SER A 94 -0.12 15.01 4.98
N VAL A 95 0.67 15.32 3.96
CA VAL A 95 0.50 16.54 3.18
C VAL A 95 -0.09 16.13 1.85
N ALA A 96 -1.35 16.48 1.62
CA ALA A 96 -1.96 16.30 0.32
C ALA A 96 -1.29 17.29 -0.64
N ALA A 97 -0.68 16.76 -1.66
CA ALA A 97 -0.05 17.57 -2.69
C ALA A 97 -1.10 18.26 -3.55
#